data_f6b14724cbd6f84b9932e7c7a27c2fbf
#
_entry.id   f6b14724cbd6f84b9932e7c7a27c2fbf
#
_cell.length_a   1.000
_cell.length_b   1.000
_cell.length_c   1.000
_cell.angle_alpha   90.00
_cell.angle_beta   90.00
_cell.angle_gamma   90.00
#
_symmetry.space_group_name_H-M   'P 1'
#
loop_
_entity.id
_entity.type
_entity.pdbx_description
1 polymer ?
#
loop_
_entity_poly.entity_id
_entity_poly.type
_entity_poly.pdbx_seq_one_letter_code
_entity_poly.pdbx_strand_id
1 'polypeptide(L)'
;MSENVTNTAATASDQATATTIEIAAHAGTCYGVQRALDMALAAAPQAGESTQVHTLGPLIHNPIVVRELAEAGVGLAETLDDAASGTVIIRAHGVVPQVIDAARKRGLNVVDATCPYVKKVHMAAERLVREGYRVVVVGEPGHPEVEGILGHAGTDAQVVSCAADANALSLKGKVGLVVQTTQTAQNLAEVVAAITPRVQELRVINTI
;
A
#
# COMPACT_ATOMS: atom_id res chain seq x y z
N MET A 1 31.59 62.73 -45.09
CA MET A 1 30.35 62.48 -44.37
C MET A 1 30.15 60.95 -44.34
N SER A 2 30.53 60.35 -43.30
CA SER A 2 30.37 58.88 -43.11
C SER A 2 29.75 58.65 -41.73
N GLU A 3 28.52 58.20 -41.72
CA GLU A 3 27.83 57.90 -40.55
C GLU A 3 28.22 56.52 -39.99
N ASN A 4 28.65 56.52 -38.73
CA ASN A 4 28.99 55.33 -37.99
C ASN A 4 27.70 54.83 -37.30
N VAL A 5 27.18 53.69 -37.75
CA VAL A 5 26.12 53.00 -37.11
C VAL A 5 26.72 51.98 -36.09
N THR A 6 26.74 52.34 -34.84
CA THR A 6 27.09 51.41 -33.75
C THR A 6 25.87 50.53 -33.42
N ASN A 7 25.97 49.25 -33.81
CA ASN A 7 25.02 48.22 -33.46
C ASN A 7 25.38 47.67 -32.07
N THR A 8 24.66 48.11 -31.04
CA THR A 8 24.77 47.56 -29.66
C THR A 8 23.89 46.34 -29.55
N ALA A 9 24.47 45.17 -29.71
CA ALA A 9 23.82 43.91 -29.36
C ALA A 9 23.73 43.82 -27.84
N ALA A 10 22.51 43.90 -27.33
CA ALA A 10 22.22 43.61 -25.93
C ALA A 10 22.35 42.10 -25.70
N THR A 11 23.39 41.69 -24.99
CA THR A 11 23.52 40.34 -24.48
C THR A 11 22.53 40.16 -23.34
N ALA A 12 21.45 39.41 -23.58
CA ALA A 12 20.57 38.92 -22.52
C ALA A 12 21.39 37.96 -21.64
N SER A 13 21.71 38.40 -20.45
CA SER A 13 22.27 37.51 -19.41
C SER A 13 21.21 36.50 -19.01
N ASP A 14 21.42 35.25 -19.42
CA ASP A 14 20.70 34.10 -18.97
C ASP A 14 21.01 33.92 -17.47
N GLN A 15 20.19 34.54 -16.59
CA GLN A 15 20.27 34.29 -15.17
C GLN A 15 19.59 32.91 -14.93
N ALA A 16 20.40 31.87 -14.99
CA ALA A 16 20.01 30.56 -14.51
C ALA A 16 19.61 30.71 -13.02
N THR A 17 18.32 30.70 -12.74
CA THR A 17 17.83 30.67 -11.38
C THR A 17 18.31 29.37 -10.72
N ALA A 18 19.24 29.51 -9.78
CA ALA A 18 19.73 28.36 -9.03
C ALA A 18 18.57 27.70 -8.29
N THR A 19 18.28 26.43 -8.61
CA THR A 19 17.29 25.65 -7.89
C THR A 19 17.88 25.25 -6.54
N THR A 20 17.24 25.69 -5.45
CA THR A 20 17.59 25.26 -4.10
C THR A 20 16.75 24.03 -3.73
N ILE A 21 17.44 22.97 -3.30
CA ILE A 21 16.79 21.76 -2.79
C ILE A 21 16.95 21.76 -1.27
N GLU A 22 15.83 21.79 -0.57
CA GLU A 22 15.78 21.68 0.89
C GLU A 22 15.28 20.30 1.30
N ILE A 23 16.01 19.63 2.21
CA ILE A 23 15.59 18.37 2.79
C ILE A 23 14.85 18.68 4.10
N ALA A 24 13.62 18.18 4.23
CA ALA A 24 12.85 18.34 5.48
C ALA A 24 13.58 17.70 6.67
N ALA A 25 13.51 18.35 7.84
CA ALA A 25 14.17 17.85 9.05
C ALA A 25 13.67 16.45 9.48
N HIS A 26 12.45 16.10 9.11
CA HIS A 26 11.83 14.79 9.37
C HIS A 26 11.51 14.10 8.04
N ALA A 27 12.52 13.89 7.20
CA ALA A 27 12.42 13.10 5.98
C ALA A 27 12.80 11.64 6.28
N GLY A 28 12.03 10.69 5.71
CA GLY A 28 12.32 9.27 5.87
C GLY A 28 11.09 8.39 5.61
N THR A 29 11.26 7.10 5.87
CA THR A 29 10.19 6.12 5.78
C THR A 29 9.31 6.15 7.04
N CYS A 30 8.02 5.81 6.89
CA CYS A 30 7.16 5.64 8.05
C CYS A 30 7.58 4.37 8.84
N TYR A 31 7.11 4.27 10.10
CA TYR A 31 7.38 3.13 10.96
C TYR A 31 7.05 1.77 10.31
N GLY A 32 5.91 1.67 9.60
CA GLY A 32 5.49 0.42 8.95
C GLY A 32 6.43 -0.02 7.85
N VAL A 33 6.92 0.92 7.04
CA VAL A 33 7.92 0.67 5.99
C VAL A 33 9.27 0.31 6.59
N GLN A 34 9.75 1.07 7.58
CA GLN A 34 11.04 0.78 8.22
C GLN A 34 11.05 -0.61 8.84
N ARG A 35 9.99 -0.96 9.58
CA ARG A 35 9.82 -2.29 10.16
C ARG A 35 9.85 -3.40 9.09
N ALA A 36 9.18 -3.19 7.96
CA ALA A 36 9.16 -4.17 6.88
C ALA A 36 10.55 -4.38 6.25
N LEU A 37 11.29 -3.28 6.06
CA LEU A 37 12.69 -3.32 5.60
C LEU A 37 13.59 -4.05 6.57
N ASP A 38 13.53 -3.73 7.86
CA ASP A 38 14.34 -4.38 8.90
C ASP A 38 14.06 -5.89 8.94
N MET A 39 12.80 -6.29 8.81
CA MET A 39 12.42 -7.72 8.76
C MET A 39 12.94 -8.41 7.51
N ALA A 40 12.89 -7.73 6.35
CA ALA A 40 13.37 -8.30 5.09
C ALA A 40 14.90 -8.46 5.11
N LEU A 41 15.63 -7.45 5.59
CA LEU A 41 17.09 -7.51 5.73
C LEU A 41 17.53 -8.53 6.79
N ALA A 42 16.78 -8.67 7.89
CA ALA A 42 17.06 -9.70 8.89
C ALA A 42 16.83 -11.13 8.39
N ALA A 43 15.95 -11.29 7.40
CA ALA A 43 15.69 -12.58 6.75
C ALA A 43 16.63 -12.86 5.57
N ALA A 44 17.41 -11.87 5.12
CA ALA A 44 18.35 -12.03 4.01
C ALA A 44 19.38 -13.14 4.30
N PRO A 45 19.77 -13.93 3.29
CA PRO A 45 20.73 -15.02 3.48
C PRO A 45 22.08 -14.46 3.90
N GLN A 46 22.73 -15.12 4.88
CA GLN A 46 24.08 -14.78 5.25
C GLN A 46 25.10 -15.34 4.24
N ALA A 47 26.30 -14.78 4.23
CA ALA A 47 27.36 -15.21 3.31
C ALA A 47 27.63 -16.72 3.47
N GLY A 48 27.46 -17.47 2.37
CA GLY A 48 27.63 -18.91 2.34
C GLY A 48 26.36 -19.74 2.59
N GLU A 49 25.23 -19.13 2.87
CA GLU A 49 23.94 -19.80 2.96
C GLU A 49 23.31 -19.98 1.57
N SER A 50 22.77 -21.20 1.32
CA SER A 50 22.05 -21.51 0.08
C SER A 50 20.52 -21.26 0.21
N THR A 51 20.07 -20.69 1.31
CA THR A 51 18.65 -20.46 1.57
C THR A 51 18.11 -19.38 0.64
N GLN A 52 17.07 -19.71 -0.12
CA GLN A 52 16.39 -18.75 -0.98
C GLN A 52 15.44 -17.87 -0.13
N VAL A 53 15.50 -16.57 -0.34
CA VAL A 53 14.62 -15.60 0.33
C VAL A 53 14.00 -14.69 -0.72
N HIS A 54 12.66 -14.57 -0.72
CA HIS A 54 11.93 -13.76 -1.68
C HIS A 54 10.86 -12.93 -0.99
N THR A 55 10.67 -11.69 -1.44
CA THR A 55 9.44 -10.95 -1.15
C THR A 55 8.34 -11.39 -2.11
N LEU A 56 7.11 -11.53 -1.63
CA LEU A 56 5.95 -11.83 -2.46
C LEU A 56 5.33 -10.52 -2.96
N GLY A 57 5.66 -10.15 -4.18
CA GLY A 57 5.49 -8.80 -4.70
C GLY A 57 6.48 -7.80 -4.08
N PRO A 58 6.55 -6.56 -4.60
CA PRO A 58 7.42 -5.52 -4.06
C PRO A 58 7.11 -5.28 -2.57
N LEU A 59 8.13 -5.27 -1.71
CA LEU A 59 7.95 -5.04 -0.26
C LEU A 59 7.17 -3.74 0.01
N ILE A 60 7.52 -2.71 -0.77
CA ILE A 60 6.84 -1.42 -0.90
C ILE A 60 6.94 -0.96 -2.35
N HIS A 61 6.11 0.01 -2.77
CA HIS A 61 6.15 0.58 -4.11
C HIS A 61 7.33 1.55 -4.28
N ASN A 62 8.57 1.04 -4.18
CA ASN A 62 9.79 1.79 -4.40
C ASN A 62 10.84 0.91 -5.12
N PRO A 63 11.16 1.20 -6.40
CA PRO A 63 12.11 0.41 -7.17
C PRO A 63 13.54 0.45 -6.60
N ILE A 64 13.92 1.50 -5.88
CA ILE A 64 15.24 1.57 -5.21
C ILE A 64 15.31 0.51 -4.12
N VAL A 65 14.26 0.41 -3.29
CA VAL A 65 14.19 -0.59 -2.22
C VAL A 65 14.20 -2.02 -2.77
N VAL A 66 13.47 -2.26 -3.87
CA VAL A 66 13.47 -3.58 -4.53
C VAL A 66 14.88 -3.96 -4.97
N ARG A 67 15.63 -3.02 -5.55
CA ARG A 67 17.02 -3.24 -5.96
C ARG A 67 17.96 -3.48 -4.77
N GLU A 68 17.86 -2.65 -3.73
CA GLU A 68 18.68 -2.80 -2.51
C GLU A 68 18.44 -4.16 -1.82
N LEU A 69 17.21 -4.63 -1.78
CA LEU A 69 16.87 -5.96 -1.27
C LEU A 69 17.48 -7.09 -2.15
N ALA A 70 17.42 -6.92 -3.48
CA ALA A 70 18.05 -7.88 -4.39
C ALA A 70 19.57 -7.94 -4.22
N GLU A 71 20.23 -6.78 -4.02
CA GLU A 71 21.67 -6.70 -3.70
C GLU A 71 22.00 -7.35 -2.36
N ALA A 72 21.07 -7.34 -1.40
CA ALA A 72 21.17 -8.06 -0.12
C ALA A 72 20.82 -9.56 -0.23
N GLY A 73 20.50 -10.08 -1.42
CA GLY A 73 20.17 -11.48 -1.63
C GLY A 73 18.69 -11.83 -1.40
N VAL A 74 17.83 -10.83 -1.27
CA VAL A 74 16.37 -11.03 -1.19
C VAL A 74 15.75 -10.80 -2.57
N GLY A 75 15.32 -11.87 -3.21
CA GLY A 75 14.69 -11.86 -4.54
C GLY A 75 13.25 -11.30 -4.51
N LEU A 76 12.72 -11.07 -5.69
CA LEU A 76 11.30 -10.74 -5.91
C LEU A 76 10.60 -11.96 -6.53
N ALA A 77 9.53 -12.42 -5.91
CA ALA A 77 8.60 -13.40 -6.45
C ALA A 77 7.24 -12.73 -6.68
N GLU A 78 6.69 -12.82 -7.87
CA GLU A 78 5.36 -12.30 -8.16
C GLU A 78 4.27 -13.24 -7.62
N THR A 79 4.55 -14.53 -7.63
CA THR A 79 3.65 -15.58 -7.16
C THR A 79 4.40 -16.57 -6.25
N LEU A 80 3.65 -17.42 -5.54
CA LEU A 80 4.25 -18.51 -4.76
C LEU A 80 4.95 -19.58 -5.62
N ASP A 81 4.70 -19.60 -6.92
CA ASP A 81 5.37 -20.55 -7.84
C ASP A 81 6.81 -20.10 -8.15
N ASP A 82 7.07 -18.80 -8.05
CA ASP A 82 8.40 -18.22 -8.23
C ASP A 82 9.29 -18.41 -6.97
N ALA A 83 8.67 -18.76 -5.83
CA ALA A 83 9.34 -19.02 -4.56
C ALA A 83 9.20 -20.51 -4.17
N ALA A 84 9.90 -21.39 -4.89
CA ALA A 84 9.71 -22.84 -4.76
C ALA A 84 10.19 -23.42 -3.41
N SER A 85 11.12 -22.76 -2.71
CA SER A 85 11.69 -23.21 -1.44
C SER A 85 12.23 -22.02 -0.62
N GLY A 86 12.53 -22.24 0.65
CA GLY A 86 13.16 -21.25 1.52
C GLY A 86 12.17 -20.35 2.25
N THR A 87 12.44 -19.03 2.27
CA THR A 87 11.65 -18.04 2.99
C THR A 87 10.90 -17.13 2.04
N VAL A 88 9.62 -16.93 2.31
CA VAL A 88 8.79 -15.91 1.64
C VAL A 88 8.43 -14.78 2.62
N ILE A 89 8.67 -13.56 2.21
CA ILE A 89 8.37 -12.35 2.98
C ILE A 89 7.09 -11.74 2.43
N ILE A 90 6.07 -11.62 3.27
CA ILE A 90 4.83 -10.92 2.94
C ILE A 90 5.08 -9.42 2.96
N ARG A 91 4.76 -8.74 1.88
CA ARG A 91 4.93 -7.29 1.69
C ARG A 91 4.17 -6.44 2.72
N ALA A 92 4.55 -5.17 2.86
CA ALA A 92 3.95 -4.24 3.83
C ALA A 92 2.42 -4.04 3.65
N HIS A 93 1.92 -4.19 2.42
CA HIS A 93 0.50 -4.09 2.08
C HIS A 93 -0.35 -5.30 2.54
N GLY A 94 0.31 -6.37 2.98
CA GLY A 94 -0.36 -7.63 3.29
C GLY A 94 -0.77 -8.42 2.05
N VAL A 95 -1.36 -9.57 2.31
CA VAL A 95 -1.97 -10.46 1.31
C VAL A 95 -3.23 -11.10 1.91
N VAL A 96 -4.03 -11.74 1.07
CA VAL A 96 -5.18 -12.52 1.54
C VAL A 96 -4.73 -13.73 2.37
N PRO A 97 -5.49 -14.16 3.41
CA PRO A 97 -5.09 -15.27 4.30
C PRO A 97 -4.73 -16.54 3.57
N GLN A 98 -5.43 -16.85 2.47
CA GLN A 98 -5.23 -18.06 1.66
C GLN A 98 -3.82 -18.16 1.08
N VAL A 99 -3.18 -17.02 0.79
CA VAL A 99 -1.79 -16.97 0.28
C VAL A 99 -0.81 -17.38 1.37
N ILE A 100 -1.00 -16.91 2.59
CA ILE A 100 -0.17 -17.30 3.75
C ILE A 100 -0.32 -18.80 4.03
N ASP A 101 -1.55 -19.31 4.02
CA ASP A 101 -1.83 -20.72 4.23
C ASP A 101 -1.25 -21.60 3.12
N ALA A 102 -1.33 -21.14 1.86
CA ALA A 102 -0.73 -21.83 0.73
C ALA A 102 0.80 -21.88 0.83
N ALA A 103 1.45 -20.79 1.23
CA ALA A 103 2.89 -20.74 1.45
C ALA A 103 3.33 -21.76 2.54
N ARG A 104 2.63 -21.76 3.66
CA ARG A 104 2.89 -22.71 4.76
C ARG A 104 2.69 -24.17 4.35
N LYS A 105 1.62 -24.48 3.59
CA LYS A 105 1.36 -25.83 3.06
C LYS A 105 2.43 -26.32 2.10
N ARG A 106 3.11 -25.39 1.40
CA ARG A 106 4.27 -25.70 0.54
C ARG A 106 5.58 -25.88 1.33
N GLY A 107 5.55 -25.74 2.65
CA GLY A 107 6.75 -25.85 3.50
C GLY A 107 7.63 -24.61 3.50
N LEU A 108 7.15 -23.47 2.97
CA LEU A 108 7.89 -22.22 3.01
C LEU A 108 7.90 -21.63 4.43
N ASN A 109 9.04 -21.07 4.83
CA ASN A 109 9.10 -20.22 6.00
C ASN A 109 8.48 -18.87 5.66
N VAL A 110 7.48 -18.42 6.44
CA VAL A 110 6.74 -17.19 6.15
C VAL A 110 7.14 -16.10 7.13
N VAL A 111 7.73 -15.02 6.63
CA VAL A 111 8.01 -13.80 7.37
C VAL A 111 6.92 -12.76 7.02
N ASP A 112 6.03 -12.49 7.97
CA ASP A 112 4.93 -11.56 7.74
C ASP A 112 5.32 -10.11 8.07
N ALA A 113 5.78 -9.36 7.05
CA ALA A 113 6.15 -7.97 7.15
C ALA A 113 4.97 -6.99 6.94
N THR A 114 3.73 -7.47 6.90
CA THR A 114 2.53 -6.63 6.81
C THR A 114 2.56 -5.52 7.85
N CYS A 115 2.33 -4.30 7.40
CA CYS A 115 2.29 -3.13 8.27
C CYS A 115 1.26 -3.32 9.40
N PRO A 116 1.59 -3.01 10.67
CA PRO A 116 0.64 -3.15 11.77
C PRO A 116 -0.66 -2.33 11.59
N TYR A 117 -0.59 -1.19 10.91
CA TYR A 117 -1.79 -0.40 10.57
C TYR A 117 -2.69 -1.16 9.59
N VAL A 118 -2.11 -1.77 8.55
CA VAL A 118 -2.84 -2.63 7.60
C VAL A 118 -3.45 -3.84 8.31
N LYS A 119 -2.72 -4.49 9.23
CA LYS A 119 -3.28 -5.59 10.05
C LYS A 119 -4.48 -5.15 10.88
N LYS A 120 -4.49 -3.91 11.39
CA LYS A 120 -5.68 -3.38 12.10
C LYS A 120 -6.89 -3.29 11.18
N VAL A 121 -6.70 -2.91 9.90
CA VAL A 121 -7.78 -2.87 8.91
C VAL A 121 -8.31 -4.28 8.64
N HIS A 122 -7.42 -5.26 8.45
CA HIS A 122 -7.79 -6.66 8.26
C HIS A 122 -8.66 -7.17 9.42
N MET A 123 -8.19 -6.98 10.67
CA MET A 123 -8.94 -7.37 11.87
C MET A 123 -10.28 -6.63 12.01
N ALA A 124 -10.34 -5.36 11.61
CA ALA A 124 -11.56 -4.57 11.61
C ALA A 124 -12.58 -5.13 10.60
N ALA A 125 -12.14 -5.47 9.39
CA ALA A 125 -12.97 -6.07 8.36
C ALA A 125 -13.53 -7.43 8.81
N GLU A 126 -12.69 -8.33 9.32
CA GLU A 126 -13.10 -9.63 9.88
C GLU A 126 -14.12 -9.48 11.03
N ARG A 127 -13.88 -8.51 11.90
CA ARG A 127 -14.79 -8.22 13.01
C ARG A 127 -16.16 -7.78 12.52
N LEU A 128 -16.22 -6.88 11.53
CA LEU A 128 -17.47 -6.41 10.93
C LEU A 128 -18.26 -7.58 10.32
N VAL A 129 -17.59 -8.44 9.54
CA VAL A 129 -18.22 -9.65 8.98
C VAL A 129 -18.80 -10.55 10.08
N ARG A 130 -18.03 -10.84 11.12
CA ARG A 130 -18.46 -11.68 12.24
C ARG A 130 -19.63 -11.07 13.01
N GLU A 131 -19.75 -9.76 13.07
CA GLU A 131 -20.85 -9.02 13.69
C GLU A 131 -22.06 -8.84 12.75
N GLY A 132 -22.02 -9.42 11.52
CA GLY A 132 -23.12 -9.43 10.56
C GLY A 132 -23.24 -8.16 9.73
N TYR A 133 -22.19 -7.38 9.60
CA TYR A 133 -22.16 -6.23 8.70
C TYR A 133 -21.70 -6.64 7.30
N ARG A 134 -22.34 -6.06 6.28
CA ARG A 134 -21.78 -6.03 4.92
C ARG A 134 -20.65 -5.02 4.89
N VAL A 135 -19.47 -5.44 4.48
CA VAL A 135 -18.29 -4.57 4.50
C VAL A 135 -18.18 -3.77 3.20
N VAL A 136 -17.94 -2.48 3.35
CA VAL A 136 -17.54 -1.57 2.27
C VAL A 136 -16.14 -1.05 2.59
N VAL A 137 -15.23 -1.22 1.63
CA VAL A 137 -13.85 -0.75 1.72
C VAL A 137 -13.74 0.58 0.97
N VAL A 138 -13.37 1.64 1.68
CA VAL A 138 -13.05 2.93 1.05
C VAL A 138 -11.59 2.88 0.63
N GLY A 139 -11.34 2.82 -0.68
CA GLY A 139 -9.98 2.64 -1.20
C GLY A 139 -9.95 2.54 -2.72
N GLU A 140 -8.77 2.30 -3.25
CA GLU A 140 -8.50 2.19 -4.68
C GLU A 140 -8.70 0.72 -5.15
N PRO A 141 -9.65 0.44 -6.06
CA PRO A 141 -9.82 -0.90 -6.62
C PRO A 141 -8.52 -1.42 -7.25
N GLY A 142 -8.16 -2.67 -6.95
CA GLY A 142 -6.93 -3.29 -7.47
C GLY A 142 -5.65 -2.90 -6.72
N HIS A 143 -5.70 -1.97 -5.76
CA HIS A 143 -4.54 -1.67 -4.92
C HIS A 143 -4.21 -2.87 -4.00
N PRO A 144 -2.94 -3.28 -3.86
CA PRO A 144 -2.55 -4.45 -3.07
C PRO A 144 -3.06 -4.48 -1.62
N GLU A 145 -3.13 -3.33 -0.95
CA GLU A 145 -3.70 -3.22 0.40
C GLU A 145 -5.21 -3.51 0.39
N VAL A 146 -5.93 -2.96 -0.60
CA VAL A 146 -7.38 -3.16 -0.74
C VAL A 146 -7.72 -4.62 -1.04
N GLU A 147 -6.96 -5.27 -1.93
CA GLU A 147 -7.09 -6.70 -2.20
C GLU A 147 -6.86 -7.54 -0.93
N GLY A 148 -5.85 -7.18 -0.13
CA GLY A 148 -5.62 -7.79 1.17
C GLY A 148 -6.83 -7.62 2.10
N ILE A 149 -7.38 -6.41 2.21
CA ILE A 149 -8.57 -6.12 3.03
C ILE A 149 -9.78 -6.94 2.56
N LEU A 150 -10.02 -7.02 1.24
CA LEU A 150 -11.12 -7.81 0.68
C LEU A 150 -11.04 -9.28 1.07
N GLY A 151 -9.84 -9.86 1.11
CA GLY A 151 -9.63 -11.23 1.57
C GLY A 151 -10.06 -11.49 3.01
N HIS A 152 -10.14 -10.45 3.83
CA HIS A 152 -10.62 -10.48 5.23
C HIS A 152 -12.06 -10.00 5.39
N ALA A 153 -12.65 -9.39 4.34
CA ALA A 153 -13.94 -8.70 4.39
C ALA A 153 -15.13 -9.56 3.91
N GLY A 154 -14.89 -10.84 3.57
CA GLY A 154 -15.90 -11.75 3.06
C GLY A 154 -16.26 -11.52 1.59
N THR A 155 -17.02 -12.45 1.01
CA THR A 155 -17.31 -12.48 -0.44
C THR A 155 -18.24 -11.35 -0.91
N ASP A 156 -19.03 -10.77 0.01
CA ASP A 156 -20.00 -9.70 -0.31
C ASP A 156 -19.42 -8.29 -0.11
N ALA A 157 -18.14 -8.20 0.22
CA ALA A 157 -17.45 -6.92 0.38
C ALA A 157 -17.34 -6.17 -0.94
N GLN A 158 -17.47 -4.85 -0.86
CA GLN A 158 -17.40 -3.97 -2.03
C GLN A 158 -16.40 -2.84 -1.79
N VAL A 159 -15.73 -2.42 -2.85
CA VAL A 159 -14.79 -1.30 -2.82
C VAL A 159 -15.45 -0.07 -3.42
N VAL A 160 -15.21 1.08 -2.83
CA VAL A 160 -15.60 2.39 -3.35
C VAL A 160 -14.41 3.34 -3.27
N SER A 161 -14.11 4.02 -4.35
CA SER A 161 -13.04 5.03 -4.36
C SER A 161 -13.53 6.42 -3.98
N CYS A 162 -14.85 6.68 -4.12
CA CYS A 162 -15.46 7.98 -3.83
C CYS A 162 -16.95 7.86 -3.51
N ALA A 163 -17.58 8.99 -3.16
CA ALA A 163 -19.01 9.06 -2.87
C ALA A 163 -19.89 8.68 -4.07
N ALA A 164 -19.45 8.92 -5.31
CA ALA A 164 -20.20 8.53 -6.50
C ALA A 164 -20.32 7.00 -6.60
N ASP A 165 -19.23 6.27 -6.37
CA ASP A 165 -19.24 4.81 -6.34
C ASP A 165 -20.15 4.31 -5.21
N ALA A 166 -20.05 4.91 -4.03
CA ALA A 166 -20.90 4.58 -2.90
C ALA A 166 -22.40 4.76 -3.22
N ASN A 167 -22.76 5.81 -3.96
CA ASN A 167 -24.13 6.05 -4.41
C ASN A 167 -24.64 4.99 -5.39
N ALA A 168 -23.77 4.39 -6.18
CA ALA A 168 -24.13 3.33 -7.13
C ALA A 168 -24.39 1.98 -6.46
N LEU A 169 -23.94 1.78 -5.21
CA LEU A 169 -24.14 0.51 -4.51
C LEU A 169 -25.59 0.32 -4.06
N SER A 170 -26.07 -0.92 -4.14
CA SER A 170 -27.34 -1.34 -3.52
C SER A 170 -27.10 -1.78 -2.08
N LEU A 171 -27.11 -0.84 -1.13
CA LEU A 171 -26.87 -1.09 0.27
C LEU A 171 -28.18 -1.16 1.06
N LYS A 172 -28.25 -2.10 2.01
CA LYS A 172 -29.39 -2.27 2.94
C LYS A 172 -28.87 -2.86 4.26
N GLY A 173 -29.64 -2.67 5.33
CA GLY A 173 -29.37 -3.29 6.63
C GLY A 173 -28.13 -2.71 7.32
N LYS A 174 -27.27 -3.59 7.81
CA LYS A 174 -26.04 -3.21 8.53
C LYS A 174 -24.86 -3.12 7.59
N VAL A 175 -24.25 -1.96 7.51
CA VAL A 175 -23.05 -1.72 6.69
C VAL A 175 -21.90 -1.28 7.57
N GLY A 176 -20.75 -1.96 7.39
CA GLY A 176 -19.50 -1.61 8.05
C GLY A 176 -18.52 -0.99 7.05
N LEU A 177 -17.92 0.15 7.39
CA LEU A 177 -16.87 0.78 6.60
C LEU A 177 -15.51 0.56 7.23
N VAL A 178 -14.56 0.15 6.41
CA VAL A 178 -13.12 0.21 6.68
C VAL A 178 -12.44 1.02 5.58
N VAL A 179 -11.25 1.54 5.85
CA VAL A 179 -10.59 2.51 4.98
C VAL A 179 -9.16 2.06 4.70
N GLN A 180 -8.74 2.13 3.44
CA GLN A 180 -7.33 1.99 3.06
C GLN A 180 -6.50 3.05 3.79
N THR A 181 -5.35 2.67 4.33
CA THR A 181 -4.56 3.50 5.25
C THR A 181 -4.03 4.80 4.64
N THR A 182 -4.01 4.90 3.31
CA THR A 182 -3.53 6.08 2.55
C THR A 182 -4.67 6.99 2.05
N GLN A 183 -5.92 6.72 2.42
CA GLN A 183 -7.05 7.55 2.05
C GLN A 183 -7.08 8.87 2.83
N THR A 184 -7.86 9.82 2.34
CA THR A 184 -8.06 11.11 2.99
C THR A 184 -9.28 11.11 3.90
N ALA A 185 -9.22 11.87 4.99
CA ALA A 185 -10.38 12.06 5.88
C ALA A 185 -11.58 12.71 5.16
N GLN A 186 -11.31 13.56 4.17
CA GLN A 186 -12.34 14.18 3.35
C GLN A 186 -13.10 13.14 2.53
N ASN A 187 -12.38 12.27 1.78
CA ASN A 187 -13.02 11.22 0.98
C ASN A 187 -13.85 10.27 1.86
N LEU A 188 -13.32 9.90 3.03
CA LEU A 188 -14.08 9.09 3.99
C LEU A 188 -15.37 9.79 4.40
N ALA A 189 -15.33 11.08 4.75
CA ALA A 189 -16.50 11.84 5.17
C ALA A 189 -17.57 11.90 4.06
N GLU A 190 -17.16 12.12 2.81
CA GLU A 190 -18.05 12.16 1.64
C GLU A 190 -18.72 10.79 1.40
N VAL A 191 -17.97 9.69 1.49
CA VAL A 191 -18.51 8.32 1.37
C VAL A 191 -19.47 8.00 2.52
N VAL A 192 -19.14 8.37 3.75
CA VAL A 192 -20.02 8.19 4.93
C VAL A 192 -21.34 8.95 4.72
N ALA A 193 -21.29 10.22 4.27
CA ALA A 193 -22.47 11.02 3.99
C ALA A 193 -23.36 10.38 2.89
N ALA A 194 -22.77 9.80 1.86
CA ALA A 194 -23.47 9.10 0.79
C ALA A 194 -24.19 7.82 1.24
N ILE A 195 -23.60 7.08 2.18
CA ILE A 195 -24.13 5.77 2.65
C ILE A 195 -25.16 5.93 3.77
N THR A 196 -24.90 6.83 4.72
CA THR A 196 -25.71 6.99 5.96
C THR A 196 -27.23 7.00 5.73
N PRO A 197 -27.83 7.77 4.77
CA PRO A 197 -29.29 7.83 4.63
C PRO A 197 -29.91 6.58 4.01
N ARG A 198 -29.11 5.59 3.61
CA ARG A 198 -29.55 4.44 2.79
C ARG A 198 -29.49 3.11 3.55
N VAL A 199 -28.97 3.12 4.76
CA VAL A 199 -28.74 1.92 5.57
C VAL A 199 -29.42 2.04 6.93
N GLN A 200 -29.71 0.89 7.56
CA GLN A 200 -30.33 0.87 8.89
C GLN A 200 -29.32 1.18 9.99
N GLU A 201 -28.10 0.68 9.81
CA GLU A 201 -26.99 0.84 10.75
C GLU A 201 -25.70 1.01 9.97
N LEU A 202 -24.95 2.07 10.26
CA LEU A 202 -23.63 2.31 9.69
C LEU A 202 -22.59 2.30 10.80
N ARG A 203 -21.60 1.42 10.67
CA ARG A 203 -20.44 1.39 11.54
C ARG A 203 -19.18 1.75 10.77
N VAL A 204 -18.53 2.83 11.16
CA VAL A 204 -17.30 3.31 10.54
C VAL A 204 -16.13 2.99 11.45
N ILE A 205 -15.13 2.27 10.91
CA ILE A 205 -13.84 2.06 11.58
C ILE A 205 -12.80 2.84 10.79
N ASN A 206 -12.44 4.01 11.32
CA ASN A 206 -11.42 4.86 10.72
C ASN A 206 -10.04 4.23 10.93
N THR A 207 -9.37 3.93 9.83
CA THR A 207 -8.06 3.27 9.78
C THR A 207 -7.00 4.07 9.01
N ILE A 208 -7.31 5.37 8.75
CA ILE A 208 -6.37 6.34 8.15
C ILE A 208 -5.27 6.69 9.14
#